data_28f21c40e0df54e84c79d1b9d6c73efd
#
_entry.id   28f21c40e0df54e84c79d1b9d6c73efd
#
_cell.length_a   1.000
_cell.length_b   1.000
_cell.length_c   1.000
_cell.angle_alpha   90.00
_cell.angle_beta   90.00
_cell.angle_gamma   90.00
#
_symmetry.space_group_name_H-M   'P 1'
#
loop_
_entity.id
_entity.type
_entity.pdbx_description
1 polymer ?
#
loop_
_entity_poly.entity_id
_entity_poly.type
_entity_poly.pdbx_seq_one_letter_code
_entity_poly.pdbx_strand_id
1 'polypeptide(L)'
;ELEQYSTDGDLAARWLTDIAAFGDLQEGCWAADLGTGNGILGIGAMLMGAGRATLVESDQTACDVAIKNTESMDFVESIEVIRATVGSDQIFLGNIDLLICNPPWGRQSFGADRPFFDEIIKTNVPSHLMHSSEAKHIRPIFEDSGWSVERYGEADFSLPATYSHHSRERG
;
A
#
# COMPACT_ATOMS: atom_id res chain seq x y z
N GLU A 1 3.20 -13.38 -13.68
CA GLU A 1 3.76 -12.03 -13.41
C GLU A 1 2.71 -11.27 -12.62
N LEU A 2 3.12 -10.72 -11.47
CA LEU A 2 2.25 -9.91 -10.61
C LEU A 2 2.05 -8.53 -11.23
N GLU A 3 0.85 -7.97 -11.13
CA GLU A 3 0.59 -6.56 -11.43
C GLU A 3 1.39 -5.70 -10.46
N GLN A 4 2.53 -5.18 -10.90
CA GLN A 4 3.36 -4.27 -10.10
C GLN A 4 3.35 -2.90 -10.78
N TYR A 5 2.53 -1.99 -10.24
CA TYR A 5 2.57 -0.59 -10.61
C TYR A 5 3.24 0.18 -9.48
N SER A 6 4.44 0.70 -9.73
CA SER A 6 5.09 1.56 -8.75
C SER A 6 4.30 2.87 -8.61
N THR A 7 3.96 3.22 -7.37
CA THR A 7 3.37 4.52 -7.07
C THR A 7 4.39 5.62 -7.43
N ASP A 8 3.96 6.60 -8.22
CA ASP A 8 4.77 7.77 -8.53
C ASP A 8 5.09 8.56 -7.26
N GLY A 9 6.28 9.15 -7.20
CA GLY A 9 6.75 9.87 -6.02
C GLY A 9 5.88 11.07 -5.63
N ASP A 10 5.40 11.83 -6.61
CA ASP A 10 4.53 12.98 -6.36
C ASP A 10 3.16 12.52 -5.86
N LEU A 11 2.62 11.43 -6.41
CA LEU A 11 1.37 10.82 -5.94
C LEU A 11 1.53 10.28 -4.53
N ALA A 12 2.62 9.58 -4.23
CA ALA A 12 2.90 9.08 -2.89
C ALA A 12 2.97 10.22 -1.86
N ALA A 13 3.70 11.29 -2.17
CA ALA A 13 3.84 12.45 -1.30
C ALA A 13 2.49 13.14 -1.03
N ARG A 14 1.68 13.33 -2.06
CA ARG A 14 0.33 13.91 -1.93
C ARG A 14 -0.57 13.03 -1.07
N TRP A 15 -0.60 11.74 -1.35
CA TRP A 15 -1.44 10.80 -0.61
C TRP A 15 -1.05 10.70 0.87
N LEU A 16 0.24 10.60 1.17
CA LEU A 16 0.73 10.61 2.55
C LEU A 16 0.41 11.92 3.28
N THR A 17 0.46 13.05 2.57
CA THR A 17 0.03 14.35 3.12
C THR A 17 -1.46 14.34 3.48
N ASP A 18 -2.30 13.78 2.63
CA ASP A 18 -3.74 13.64 2.92
C ASP A 18 -3.97 12.73 4.13
N ILE A 19 -3.28 11.60 4.22
CA ILE A 19 -3.35 10.68 5.37
C ILE A 19 -2.95 11.39 6.67
N ALA A 20 -1.89 12.19 6.63
CA ALA A 20 -1.46 13.01 7.77
C ALA A 20 -2.51 14.07 8.15
N ALA A 21 -3.16 14.69 7.16
CA ALA A 21 -4.22 15.68 7.38
C ALA A 21 -5.46 15.07 8.04
N PHE A 22 -5.76 13.79 7.79
CA PHE A 22 -6.79 13.04 8.52
C PHE A 22 -6.42 12.76 9.98
N GLY A 23 -5.16 12.90 10.36
CA GLY A 23 -4.65 12.61 11.69
C GLY A 23 -4.27 11.15 11.92
N ASP A 24 -4.23 10.33 10.86
CA ASP A 24 -3.89 8.91 10.98
C ASP A 24 -2.38 8.65 10.87
N LEU A 25 -1.64 9.46 10.12
CA LEU A 25 -0.18 9.44 10.08
C LEU A 25 0.39 10.43 11.10
N GLN A 26 0.49 9.96 12.34
CA GLN A 26 0.98 10.76 13.46
C GLN A 26 2.46 10.53 13.71
N GLU A 27 3.12 11.52 14.33
CA GLU A 27 4.51 11.39 14.75
C GLU A 27 4.67 10.19 15.70
N GLY A 28 5.65 9.35 15.42
CA GLY A 28 5.96 8.17 16.22
C GLY A 28 5.04 6.97 15.98
N CYS A 29 4.03 7.06 15.09
CA CYS A 29 3.14 5.94 14.79
C CYS A 29 3.88 4.78 14.12
N TRP A 30 3.31 3.58 14.21
CA TRP A 30 3.78 2.41 13.50
C TRP A 30 2.89 2.15 12.28
N ALA A 31 3.42 2.40 11.08
CA ALA A 31 2.71 2.18 9.82
C ALA A 31 3.00 0.80 9.24
N ALA A 32 2.03 0.21 8.55
CA ALA A 32 2.24 -0.95 7.69
C ALA A 32 1.90 -0.59 6.24
N ASP A 33 2.63 -1.19 5.30
CA ASP A 33 2.45 -1.05 3.86
C ASP A 33 2.36 -2.44 3.23
N LEU A 34 1.15 -2.82 2.80
CA LEU A 34 0.89 -4.12 2.18
C LEU A 34 1.04 -4.05 0.67
N GLY A 35 1.88 -4.90 0.11
CA GLY A 35 2.25 -4.85 -1.30
C GLY A 35 3.16 -3.64 -1.58
N THR A 36 4.17 -3.48 -0.75
CA THR A 36 4.99 -2.25 -0.69
C THR A 36 5.78 -1.97 -1.97
N GLY A 37 6.02 -2.96 -2.81
CA GLY A 37 6.85 -2.82 -3.99
C GLY A 37 8.26 -2.33 -3.63
N ASN A 38 8.63 -1.16 -4.11
CA ASN A 38 9.93 -0.53 -3.82
C ASN A 38 10.02 0.16 -2.44
N GLY A 39 8.97 0.12 -1.64
CA GLY A 39 8.93 0.71 -0.30
C GLY A 39 8.51 2.18 -0.23
N ILE A 40 8.09 2.78 -1.34
CA ILE A 40 7.88 4.25 -1.41
C ILE A 40 6.88 4.77 -0.39
N LEU A 41 5.78 4.07 -0.14
CA LEU A 41 4.76 4.53 0.80
C LEU A 41 5.21 4.36 2.26
N GLY A 42 5.76 3.21 2.61
CA GLY A 42 6.27 2.98 3.96
C GLY A 42 7.46 3.85 4.32
N ILE A 43 8.43 4.02 3.42
CA ILE A 43 9.57 4.94 3.60
C ILE A 43 9.08 6.39 3.66
N GLY A 44 8.13 6.76 2.79
CA GLY A 44 7.50 8.07 2.82
C GLY A 44 6.80 8.37 4.14
N ALA A 45 6.11 7.38 4.74
CA ALA A 45 5.52 7.53 6.07
C ALA A 45 6.57 7.82 7.15
N MET A 46 7.74 7.17 7.08
CA MET A 46 8.87 7.46 7.98
C MET A 46 9.39 8.89 7.81
N LEU A 47 9.53 9.36 6.56
CA LEU A 47 9.95 10.73 6.27
C LEU A 47 8.95 11.78 6.79
N MET A 48 7.68 11.41 6.94
CA MET A 48 6.62 12.26 7.47
C MET A 48 6.42 12.12 8.98
N GLY A 49 7.26 11.35 9.67
CA GLY A 49 7.28 11.30 11.13
C GLY A 49 6.82 10.00 11.76
N ALA A 50 6.46 8.97 10.99
CA ALA A 50 6.24 7.65 11.57
C ALA A 50 7.49 7.17 12.32
N GLY A 51 7.31 6.49 13.45
CA GLY A 51 8.42 5.98 14.25
C GLY A 51 8.88 4.59 13.81
N ARG A 52 8.02 3.85 13.12
CA ARG A 52 8.29 2.50 12.64
C ARG A 52 7.45 2.18 11.42
N ALA A 53 7.96 1.31 10.55
CA ALA A 53 7.19 0.77 9.45
C ALA A 53 7.43 -0.73 9.24
N THR A 54 6.36 -1.45 8.88
CA THR A 54 6.40 -2.85 8.44
C THR A 54 5.98 -2.90 6.98
N LEU A 55 6.88 -3.31 6.11
CA LEU A 55 6.68 -3.41 4.66
C LEU A 55 6.52 -4.87 4.28
N VAL A 56 5.44 -5.20 3.57
CA VAL A 56 5.16 -6.58 3.13
C VAL A 56 5.16 -6.65 1.62
N GLU A 57 5.94 -7.57 1.05
CA GLU A 57 6.06 -7.78 -0.38
C GLU A 57 6.30 -9.27 -0.69
N SER A 58 5.72 -9.77 -1.75
CA SER A 58 5.87 -11.17 -2.17
C SER A 58 7.04 -11.40 -3.12
N ASP A 59 7.34 -10.42 -3.96
CA ASP A 59 8.41 -10.50 -4.95
C ASP A 59 9.78 -10.24 -4.33
N GLN A 60 10.72 -11.17 -4.52
CA GLN A 60 12.07 -11.08 -3.94
C GLN A 60 12.83 -9.85 -4.47
N THR A 61 12.71 -9.56 -5.75
CA THR A 61 13.42 -8.44 -6.38
C THR A 61 12.90 -7.11 -5.83
N ALA A 62 11.59 -6.98 -5.66
CA ALA A 62 10.99 -5.80 -5.04
C ALA A 62 11.40 -5.67 -3.56
N CYS A 63 11.42 -6.76 -2.79
CA CYS A 63 11.96 -6.75 -1.42
C CYS A 63 13.40 -6.24 -1.37
N ASP A 64 14.27 -6.72 -2.27
CA ASP A 64 15.67 -6.30 -2.31
C ASP A 64 15.80 -4.81 -2.63
N VAL A 65 14.94 -4.27 -3.50
CA VAL A 65 14.87 -2.84 -3.79
C VAL A 65 14.38 -2.05 -2.58
N ALA A 66 13.32 -2.51 -1.92
CA ALA A 66 12.80 -1.85 -0.71
C ALA A 66 13.85 -1.80 0.41
N ILE A 67 14.59 -2.89 0.62
CA ILE A 67 15.70 -2.96 1.59
C ILE A 67 16.78 -1.92 1.25
N LYS A 68 17.23 -1.88 0.00
CA LYS A 68 18.24 -0.88 -0.43
C LYS A 68 17.76 0.56 -0.25
N ASN A 69 16.49 0.82 -0.55
CA ASN A 69 15.90 2.14 -0.35
C ASN A 69 15.85 2.50 1.14
N THR A 70 15.51 1.54 2.00
CA THR A 70 15.51 1.69 3.47
C THR A 70 16.92 2.01 4.00
N GLU A 71 17.94 1.29 3.51
CA GLU A 71 19.35 1.52 3.86
C GLU A 71 19.81 2.92 3.43
N SER A 72 19.46 3.34 2.21
CA SER A 72 19.85 4.64 1.66
C SER A 72 19.27 5.83 2.42
N MET A 73 18.17 5.61 3.16
CA MET A 73 17.48 6.63 3.96
C MET A 73 17.76 6.52 5.46
N ASP A 74 18.70 5.66 5.87
CA ASP A 74 19.07 5.44 7.27
C ASP A 74 17.93 4.95 8.18
N PHE A 75 16.97 4.20 7.63
CA PHE A 75 15.83 3.66 8.38
C PHE A 75 15.94 2.18 8.76
N VAL A 76 17.11 1.58 8.63
CA VAL A 76 17.34 0.12 8.84
C VAL A 76 16.82 -0.38 10.19
N GLU A 77 17.00 0.41 11.26
CA GLU A 77 16.55 0.03 12.59
C GLU A 77 15.04 0.23 12.84
N SER A 78 14.37 0.97 11.95
CA SER A 78 12.99 1.39 12.12
C SER A 78 12.02 0.80 11.09
N ILE A 79 12.55 0.23 10.01
CA ILE A 79 11.76 -0.43 8.97
C ILE A 79 12.09 -1.91 8.93
N GLU A 80 11.07 -2.74 8.98
CA GLU A 80 11.13 -4.17 8.72
C GLU A 80 10.53 -4.50 7.36
N VAL A 81 11.27 -5.18 6.50
CA VAL A 81 10.77 -5.68 5.21
C VAL A 81 10.50 -7.18 5.36
N ILE A 82 9.25 -7.58 5.19
CA ILE A 82 8.79 -8.96 5.29
C ILE A 82 8.48 -9.48 3.89
N ARG A 83 9.17 -10.54 3.48
CA ARG A 83 8.80 -11.26 2.28
C ARG A 83 7.66 -12.22 2.58
N ALA A 84 6.46 -11.90 2.13
CA ALA A 84 5.27 -12.73 2.33
C ALA A 84 4.22 -12.46 1.25
N THR A 85 3.44 -13.49 0.93
CA THR A 85 2.31 -13.39 0.01
C THR A 85 1.03 -13.17 0.80
N VAL A 86 0.41 -11.99 0.63
CA VAL A 86 -0.85 -11.64 1.27
C VAL A 86 -1.93 -12.65 0.86
N GLY A 87 -2.61 -13.22 1.85
CA GLY A 87 -3.65 -14.24 1.66
C GLY A 87 -3.16 -15.69 1.62
N SER A 88 -1.85 -15.93 1.53
CA SER A 88 -1.26 -17.28 1.56
C SER A 88 -0.40 -17.51 2.78
N ASP A 89 0.39 -16.51 3.15
CA ASP A 89 1.29 -16.59 4.28
C ASP A 89 0.68 -15.96 5.53
N GLN A 90 1.11 -16.42 6.69
CA GLN A 90 0.79 -15.79 7.96
C GLN A 90 1.68 -14.56 8.13
N ILE A 91 1.07 -13.38 8.24
CA ILE A 91 1.78 -12.11 8.34
C ILE A 91 1.56 -11.53 9.73
N PHE A 92 2.67 -11.18 10.42
CA PHE A 92 2.65 -10.47 11.67
C PHE A 92 3.06 -9.02 11.46
N LEU A 93 2.09 -8.12 11.43
CA LEU A 93 2.33 -6.69 11.22
C LEU A 93 2.81 -5.96 12.48
N GLY A 94 2.69 -6.60 13.65
CA GLY A 94 2.95 -5.97 14.93
C GLY A 94 1.77 -5.13 15.43
N ASN A 95 2.03 -4.25 16.39
CA ASN A 95 1.02 -3.34 16.94
C ASN A 95 0.95 -2.06 16.10
N ILE A 96 0.58 -2.20 14.83
CA ILE A 96 0.47 -1.08 13.92
C ILE A 96 -0.66 -0.12 14.32
N ASP A 97 -0.48 1.16 14.02
CA ASP A 97 -1.46 2.23 14.24
C ASP A 97 -2.16 2.63 12.95
N LEU A 98 -1.54 2.37 11.80
CA LEU A 98 -1.97 2.77 10.48
C LEU A 98 -1.59 1.70 9.45
N LEU A 99 -2.51 1.42 8.52
CA LEU A 99 -2.23 0.59 7.36
C LEU A 99 -2.44 1.38 6.06
N ILE A 100 -1.46 1.30 5.17
CA ILE A 100 -1.51 1.90 3.83
C ILE A 100 -1.40 0.75 2.82
N CYS A 101 -2.20 0.80 1.77
CA CYS A 101 -2.19 -0.26 0.76
C CYS A 101 -2.55 0.27 -0.63
N ASN A 102 -1.69 0.01 -1.60
CA ASN A 102 -1.99 0.12 -3.02
C ASN A 102 -1.92 -1.28 -3.64
N PRO A 103 -3.00 -2.09 -3.53
CA PRO A 103 -3.01 -3.48 -3.95
C PRO A 103 -3.01 -3.60 -5.49
N PRO A 104 -2.78 -4.79 -6.05
CA PRO A 104 -3.04 -5.04 -7.45
C PRO A 104 -4.53 -4.81 -7.76
N TRP A 105 -4.82 -4.08 -8.84
CA TRP A 105 -6.21 -3.65 -9.15
C TRP A 105 -7.05 -4.72 -9.85
N GLY A 106 -6.52 -5.93 -10.02
CA GLY A 106 -7.25 -7.04 -10.61
C GLY A 106 -7.46 -6.96 -12.12
N ARG A 107 -6.74 -6.08 -12.81
CA ARG A 107 -6.83 -5.94 -14.29
C ARG A 107 -6.29 -7.17 -15.01
N GLN A 108 -5.25 -7.82 -14.48
CA GLN A 108 -4.65 -9.04 -15.03
C GLN A 108 -5.21 -10.31 -14.36
N SER A 109 -5.63 -10.22 -13.10
CA SER A 109 -6.18 -11.34 -12.35
C SER A 109 -7.37 -10.89 -11.52
N PHE A 110 -8.56 -11.32 -11.91
CA PHE A 110 -9.80 -11.00 -11.19
C PHE A 110 -9.71 -11.42 -9.72
N GLY A 111 -10.02 -10.48 -8.80
CA GLY A 111 -9.99 -10.73 -7.36
C GLY A 111 -8.61 -10.75 -6.72
N ALA A 112 -7.56 -10.29 -7.42
CA ALA A 112 -6.20 -10.20 -6.87
C ALA A 112 -6.08 -9.25 -5.67
N ASP A 113 -6.99 -8.29 -5.55
CA ASP A 113 -7.11 -7.33 -4.45
C ASP A 113 -7.78 -7.93 -3.20
N ARG A 114 -8.60 -8.96 -3.35
CA ARG A 114 -9.41 -9.53 -2.26
C ARG A 114 -8.58 -9.98 -1.04
N PRO A 115 -7.47 -10.68 -1.19
CA PRO A 115 -6.64 -11.07 -0.05
C PRO A 115 -6.12 -9.87 0.76
N PHE A 116 -5.84 -8.74 0.09
CA PHE A 116 -5.43 -7.51 0.76
C PHE A 116 -6.56 -6.92 1.60
N PHE A 117 -7.79 -6.92 1.10
CA PHE A 117 -8.96 -6.46 1.86
C PHE A 117 -9.20 -7.33 3.09
N ASP A 118 -9.11 -8.64 2.94
CA ASP A 118 -9.27 -9.57 4.06
C ASP A 118 -8.18 -9.35 5.14
N GLU A 119 -6.96 -9.02 4.75
CA GLU A 119 -5.89 -8.70 5.70
C GLU A 119 -6.12 -7.36 6.38
N ILE A 120 -6.52 -6.32 5.65
CA ILE A 120 -6.90 -5.02 6.22
C ILE A 120 -8.00 -5.18 7.27
N ILE A 121 -9.05 -5.92 6.94
CA ILE A 121 -10.21 -6.13 7.84
C ILE A 121 -9.78 -6.78 9.17
N LYS A 122 -8.81 -7.67 9.16
CA LYS A 122 -8.29 -8.32 10.38
C LYS A 122 -7.57 -7.35 11.32
N THR A 123 -6.95 -6.30 10.78
CA THR A 123 -6.11 -5.40 11.57
C THR A 123 -6.91 -4.50 12.50
N ASN A 124 -8.11 -4.10 12.10
CA ASN A 124 -9.00 -3.19 12.82
C ASN A 124 -8.33 -1.84 13.20
N VAL A 125 -7.41 -1.36 12.38
CA VAL A 125 -6.77 -0.05 12.52
C VAL A 125 -7.17 0.86 11.36
N PRO A 126 -7.08 2.21 11.50
CA PRO A 126 -7.30 3.11 10.38
C PRO A 126 -6.48 2.68 9.16
N SER A 127 -7.14 2.57 8.02
CA SER A 127 -6.52 2.03 6.81
C SER A 127 -6.83 2.90 5.61
N HIS A 128 -5.83 3.16 4.79
CA HIS A 128 -5.93 3.93 3.57
C HIS A 128 -5.62 3.04 2.37
N LEU A 129 -6.56 3.01 1.43
CA LEU A 129 -6.52 2.15 0.26
C LEU A 129 -6.57 2.99 -1.01
N MET A 130 -5.60 2.79 -1.89
CA MET A 130 -5.65 3.34 -3.26
C MET A 130 -6.17 2.26 -4.21
N HIS A 131 -7.15 2.62 -5.04
CA HIS A 131 -7.71 1.69 -6.01
C HIS A 131 -8.34 2.46 -7.19
N SER A 132 -8.70 1.73 -8.26
CA SER A 132 -9.43 2.32 -9.37
C SER A 132 -10.71 3.02 -8.90
N SER A 133 -10.98 4.21 -9.42
CA SER A 133 -12.19 4.97 -9.12
C SER A 133 -13.48 4.23 -9.50
N GLU A 134 -13.40 3.27 -10.41
CA GLU A 134 -14.53 2.45 -10.86
C GLU A 134 -14.78 1.19 -10.02
N ALA A 135 -13.94 0.91 -9.03
CA ALA A 135 -14.04 -0.28 -8.19
C ALA A 135 -15.23 -0.21 -7.23
N LYS A 136 -16.40 -0.63 -7.68
CA LYS A 136 -17.66 -0.60 -6.89
C LYS A 136 -17.74 -1.68 -5.81
N HIS A 137 -16.90 -2.69 -5.87
CA HIS A 137 -16.92 -3.84 -4.94
C HIS A 137 -16.28 -3.53 -3.57
N ILE A 138 -15.44 -2.52 -3.48
CA ILE A 138 -14.67 -2.20 -2.26
C ILE A 138 -15.60 -1.85 -1.10
N ARG A 139 -16.45 -0.83 -1.27
CA ARG A 139 -17.34 -0.33 -0.21
C ARG A 139 -18.21 -1.44 0.41
N PRO A 140 -18.95 -2.26 -0.36
CA PRO A 140 -19.75 -3.33 0.22
C PRO A 140 -18.93 -4.33 1.03
N ILE A 141 -17.73 -4.71 0.57
CA ILE A 141 -16.88 -5.68 1.26
C ILE A 141 -16.50 -5.20 2.65
N PHE A 142 -16.09 -3.94 2.77
CA PHE A 142 -15.70 -3.36 4.06
C PHE A 142 -16.90 -3.06 4.96
N GLU A 143 -17.98 -2.49 4.43
CA GLU A 143 -19.20 -2.18 5.20
C GLU A 143 -19.88 -3.46 5.74
N ASP A 144 -19.93 -4.54 4.95
CA ASP A 144 -20.43 -5.85 5.39
C ASP A 144 -19.58 -6.46 6.53
N SER A 145 -18.32 -6.03 6.64
CA SER A 145 -17.40 -6.42 7.71
C SER A 145 -17.41 -5.45 8.90
N GLY A 146 -18.33 -4.49 8.92
CA GLY A 146 -18.50 -3.52 10.02
C GLY A 146 -17.59 -2.30 9.95
N TRP A 147 -16.92 -2.06 8.82
CA TRP A 147 -16.07 -0.90 8.60
C TRP A 147 -16.88 0.29 8.07
N SER A 148 -16.48 1.49 8.45
CA SER A 148 -16.92 2.73 7.80
C SER A 148 -15.98 3.06 6.65
N VAL A 149 -16.53 3.38 5.48
CA VAL A 149 -15.75 3.64 4.26
C VAL A 149 -15.99 5.03 3.76
N GLU A 150 -14.93 5.83 3.68
CA GLU A 150 -14.95 7.17 3.12
C GLU A 150 -14.05 7.23 1.88
N ARG A 151 -14.52 7.89 0.81
CA ARG A 151 -13.73 8.19 -0.38
C ARG A 151 -13.34 9.66 -0.34
N TYR A 152 -12.05 9.96 -0.43
CA TYR A 152 -11.58 11.32 -0.22
C TYR A 152 -10.69 11.89 -1.32
N GLY A 153 -10.15 11.15 -2.22
CA GLY A 153 -9.26 11.69 -3.23
C GLY A 153 -9.38 10.97 -4.56
N GLU A 154 -9.03 11.66 -5.62
CA GLU A 154 -8.84 11.10 -6.95
C GLU A 154 -7.55 11.66 -7.56
N ALA A 155 -6.82 10.80 -8.27
CA ALA A 155 -5.64 11.19 -9.01
C ALA A 155 -5.61 10.46 -10.34
N ASP A 156 -5.10 11.15 -11.38
CA ASP A 156 -4.81 10.51 -12.64
C ASP A 156 -3.57 9.63 -12.47
N PHE A 157 -3.74 8.34 -12.67
CA PHE A 157 -2.67 7.36 -12.60
C PHE A 157 -2.27 6.95 -14.02
N SER A 158 -1.13 7.45 -14.47
CA SER A 158 -0.56 7.05 -15.75
C SER A 158 0.17 5.73 -15.58
N LEU A 159 -0.43 4.63 -16.09
CA LEU A 159 0.27 3.35 -16.18
C LEU A 159 1.38 3.47 -17.24
N PRO A 160 2.66 3.26 -16.87
CA PRO A 160 3.70 3.20 -17.89
C PRO A 160 3.40 2.06 -18.85
N ALA A 161 3.58 2.29 -20.14
CA ALA A 161 3.46 1.26 -21.17
C ALA A 161 4.63 0.27 -21.06
N THR A 162 4.56 -0.61 -20.07
CA THR A 162 5.62 -1.59 -19.77
C THR A 162 5.53 -2.84 -20.62
N TYR A 163 4.46 -2.99 -21.41
CA TYR A 163 4.26 -4.14 -22.31
C TYR A 163 3.92 -3.69 -23.72
N SER A 164 4.52 -4.33 -24.69
CA SER A 164 4.39 -4.06 -26.14
C SER A 164 2.96 -4.18 -26.72
N HIS A 165 1.95 -4.33 -25.87
CA HIS A 165 0.54 -4.49 -26.26
C HIS A 165 -0.39 -3.44 -25.64
N HIS A 166 0.12 -2.49 -24.88
CA HIS A 166 -0.72 -1.45 -24.28
C HIS A 166 -0.59 -0.14 -25.04
N SER A 167 -1.61 0.16 -25.86
CA SER A 167 -1.94 1.55 -26.21
C SER A 167 -2.24 2.31 -24.89
N ARG A 168 -1.74 3.54 -24.76
CA ARG A 168 -1.99 4.43 -23.63
C ARG A 168 -3.48 4.53 -23.36
N GLU A 169 -3.98 3.81 -22.37
CA GLU A 169 -5.31 4.03 -21.82
C GLU A 169 -5.16 4.92 -20.59
N ARG A 170 -5.89 6.04 -20.61
CA ARG A 170 -6.11 6.88 -19.44
C ARG A 170 -7.11 6.15 -18.55
N GLY A 171 -6.72 5.90 -17.32
CA GLY A 171 -7.61 5.40 -16.28
C GLY A 171 -8.09 6.52 -15.40
#